data_e7446879a833ee1dd9c3bf02e0f99341
#
_entry.id   e7446879a833ee1dd9c3bf02e0f99341
#
_cell.length_a   1.000
_cell.length_b   1.000
_cell.length_c   1.000
_cell.angle_alpha   90.00
_cell.angle_beta   90.00
_cell.angle_gamma   90.00
#
_symmetry.space_group_name_H-M   'P 1'
#
loop_
_entity.id
_entity.type
_entity.pdbx_description
1 polymer ?
#
loop_
_entity_poly.entity_id
_entity_poly.type
_entity_poly.pdbx_seq_one_letter_code
_entity_poly.pdbx_strand_id
1 'polypeptide(L)'
;MKPSGIVRWIALFLCLFICLASLASCGREPTDEASTAAVSGEEAAISESQKNAGGTGKLSLPYVKGDSLNPFTAKSLPNQMLSTVLYDSLYSVDATLSPQPLLAASGSVSGTQVRVALKSGLVFSDGSSLSASDVVYSFEKAAASPHYRAQLSNFSSAKVQSGNIIFTMKEVDPYALSCLDFAIIKRGSDSSETAIPVGSGRYSAVRGDSSVTLKANKSWLNGNTTKFASISLVDVPDSDSVIHSLEIGNVNFIFQDLSGGVYQRINANTTEFLMNNLVFLGIQSKNELLQNPKVLQAMSLALAREEIASSAYQGHAAASAVPFRPDWNALKGLSTAGVKQNKEAAIKLLQEAGFDKTGASGARTGGGKTLQFTLAVNKENPFRLSAANMIAAQLSAVGIKVTVTQLAWADYTKAVQGGSFDLYLGEVKLSNNMSLAPFFDEAGAAKAGINQEGAAAASYKQMLTGAVSLQDFLSTFQENPAFLPVCFRKGVAARSRDVQGDLISHSGDVYANLQDWHF
;
A
#
# COMPACT_ATOMS: atom_id res chain seq x y z
N MET A 1 50.33 -35.21 -8.81
CA MET A 1 50.72 -35.08 -10.22
C MET A 1 50.01 -33.87 -10.79
N LYS A 2 50.74 -32.81 -11.12
CA LYS A 2 50.30 -31.70 -11.99
C LYS A 2 50.43 -32.18 -13.44
N PRO A 3 49.61 -31.66 -14.38
CA PRO A 3 50.14 -30.63 -15.29
C PRO A 3 49.11 -29.47 -15.50
N SER A 4 49.58 -28.27 -15.58
CA SER A 4 50.12 -27.39 -16.65
C SER A 4 48.96 -26.78 -17.47
N GLY A 5 48.60 -25.54 -17.31
CA GLY A 5 49.24 -24.33 -17.79
C GLY A 5 49.18 -24.20 -19.32
N ILE A 6 48.15 -23.52 -19.85
CA ILE A 6 48.05 -22.86 -21.18
C ILE A 6 46.55 -22.60 -21.38
N VAL A 7 46.04 -21.46 -20.97
CA VAL A 7 44.93 -20.65 -21.51
C VAL A 7 44.82 -19.38 -20.64
N ARG A 8 45.82 -18.58 -20.74
CA ARG A 8 45.84 -17.18 -20.30
C ARG A 8 46.72 -16.49 -21.33
N TRP A 9 46.11 -15.83 -22.31
CA TRP A 9 46.73 -14.89 -23.26
C TRP A 9 45.91 -14.82 -24.55
N ILE A 10 44.60 -14.55 -24.50
CA ILE A 10 43.86 -14.01 -25.67
C ILE A 10 42.65 -13.23 -25.06
N ALA A 11 42.89 -12.06 -24.53
CA ALA A 11 41.86 -11.09 -24.25
C ALA A 11 42.48 -9.72 -23.88
N LEU A 12 43.42 -9.26 -24.70
CA LEU A 12 44.06 -7.94 -24.48
C LEU A 12 44.60 -7.36 -25.79
N PHE A 13 43.79 -7.43 -26.87
CA PHE A 13 44.11 -6.73 -28.13
C PHE A 13 42.82 -6.56 -28.94
N LEU A 14 41.88 -5.72 -28.45
CA LEU A 14 40.83 -5.14 -29.30
C LEU A 14 40.15 -3.91 -28.63
N CYS A 15 40.94 -2.95 -28.23
CA CYS A 15 40.44 -1.63 -27.84
C CYS A 15 41.55 -0.59 -28.03
N LEU A 16 41.97 -0.38 -29.26
CA LEU A 16 42.82 0.76 -29.63
C LEU A 16 42.82 0.94 -31.15
N PHE A 17 41.73 1.39 -31.73
CA PHE A 17 41.71 1.98 -33.06
C PHE A 17 40.30 2.55 -33.28
N ILE A 18 40.05 3.76 -32.98
CA ILE A 18 39.10 4.75 -33.58
C ILE A 18 39.14 5.99 -32.66
N CYS A 19 40.15 6.78 -32.86
CA CYS A 19 40.19 8.21 -32.54
C CYS A 19 41.34 8.80 -33.35
N LEU A 20 41.03 9.35 -34.52
CA LEU A 20 41.80 10.37 -35.24
C LEU A 20 41.23 10.49 -36.66
N ALA A 21 40.40 11.49 -36.83
CA ALA A 21 40.29 12.31 -38.06
C ALA A 21 39.01 13.13 -37.97
N SER A 22 39.21 14.40 -37.64
CA SER A 22 38.81 15.53 -38.50
C SER A 22 38.78 16.81 -37.70
N LEU A 23 39.93 17.52 -37.76
CA LEU A 23 39.98 18.96 -37.58
C LEU A 23 40.40 19.54 -38.93
N ALA A 24 39.64 20.47 -39.40
CA ALA A 24 39.89 21.56 -40.37
C ALA A 24 38.73 21.65 -41.38
N SER A 25 37.95 22.71 -41.38
CA SER A 25 38.30 23.96 -42.07
C SER A 25 37.19 25.00 -41.92
N CYS A 26 37.60 26.23 -41.72
CA CYS A 26 36.80 27.46 -41.67
C CYS A 26 36.19 27.90 -43.02
N GLY A 27 34.99 28.54 -42.95
CA GLY A 27 34.78 29.84 -43.59
C GLY A 27 34.07 29.89 -44.94
N ARG A 28 32.82 30.37 -44.97
CA ARG A 28 32.34 31.54 -45.75
C ARG A 28 30.82 31.49 -45.99
N GLU A 29 30.14 32.49 -45.52
CA GLU A 29 28.79 32.92 -46.00
C GLU A 29 28.98 33.89 -47.21
N PRO A 30 27.85 34.37 -47.85
CA PRO A 30 26.58 33.78 -48.30
C PRO A 30 26.32 34.00 -49.81
N THR A 31 25.27 33.43 -50.40
CA THR A 31 24.32 34.08 -51.35
C THR A 31 23.19 33.16 -51.75
N ASP A 32 22.01 33.76 -51.94
CA ASP A 32 20.73 33.22 -52.40
C ASP A 32 20.81 32.48 -53.74
N GLU A 33 20.03 31.44 -53.93
CA GLU A 33 18.91 31.33 -54.88
C GLU A 33 18.25 29.94 -54.90
N ALA A 34 16.96 29.97 -55.16
CA ALA A 34 16.01 28.89 -55.13
C ALA A 34 16.30 27.70 -56.05
N SER A 35 16.02 26.49 -55.60
CA SER A 35 15.50 25.43 -56.48
C SER A 35 14.70 24.41 -55.65
N THR A 36 13.41 24.38 -55.92
CA THR A 36 12.44 23.37 -55.55
C THR A 36 12.78 22.01 -56.15
N ALA A 37 12.93 20.98 -55.31
CA ALA A 37 12.68 19.63 -55.75
C ALA A 37 12.29 18.73 -54.56
N ALA A 38 11.17 18.09 -54.69
CA ALA A 38 10.42 17.21 -53.86
C ALA A 38 11.23 16.17 -53.05
N VAL A 39 11.03 16.15 -51.72
CA VAL A 39 11.02 14.93 -50.93
C VAL A 39 9.71 14.93 -50.16
N SER A 40 8.71 14.42 -50.81
CA SER A 40 7.44 14.06 -50.18
C SER A 40 7.42 12.54 -50.07
N GLY A 41 7.22 12.02 -48.87
CA GLY A 41 6.70 10.66 -48.83
C GLY A 41 6.92 9.81 -47.58
N GLU A 42 7.64 10.27 -46.52
CA GLU A 42 7.81 9.34 -45.38
C GLU A 42 7.54 9.95 -43.99
N GLU A 43 7.46 11.26 -43.84
CA GLU A 43 7.09 11.87 -42.52
C GLU A 43 5.58 12.07 -42.33
N ALA A 44 4.78 11.97 -43.37
CA ALA A 44 3.33 12.10 -43.25
C ALA A 44 2.60 10.82 -42.81
N ALA A 45 3.26 9.64 -42.93
CA ALA A 45 2.67 8.35 -42.54
C ALA A 45 2.75 8.04 -41.05
N ILE A 46 3.69 8.68 -40.32
CA ILE A 46 3.83 8.49 -38.85
C ILE A 46 2.86 9.39 -38.07
N SER A 47 2.44 10.51 -38.65
CA SER A 47 1.53 11.45 -37.97
C SER A 47 0.03 11.07 -38.06
N GLU A 48 -0.37 10.30 -39.05
CA GLU A 48 -1.78 9.84 -39.19
C GLU A 48 -2.05 8.53 -38.45
N SER A 49 -1.04 7.69 -38.23
CA SER A 49 -1.18 6.48 -37.41
C SER A 49 -1.32 6.76 -35.92
N GLN A 50 -0.83 7.92 -35.44
CA GLN A 50 -1.02 8.36 -34.03
C GLN A 50 -2.33 9.13 -33.78
N LYS A 51 -3.03 9.56 -34.83
CA LYS A 51 -4.31 10.26 -34.71
C LYS A 51 -5.54 9.35 -34.68
N ASN A 52 -5.41 8.09 -35.02
CA ASN A 52 -6.51 7.13 -35.06
C ASN A 52 -6.57 6.11 -33.92
N ALA A 53 -5.84 6.35 -32.82
CA ALA A 53 -6.13 5.74 -31.52
C ALA A 53 -7.25 6.50 -30.80
N GLY A 54 -8.22 7.03 -31.53
CA GLY A 54 -9.48 7.52 -31.02
C GLY A 54 -10.25 6.34 -30.47
N GLY A 55 -10.49 6.32 -29.17
CA GLY A 55 -11.13 5.26 -28.44
C GLY A 55 -12.41 4.79 -29.14
N THR A 56 -12.55 3.50 -29.25
CA THR A 56 -13.75 2.85 -29.85
C THR A 56 -15.00 3.03 -28.97
N GLY A 57 -15.01 3.98 -28.03
CA GLY A 57 -16.05 4.17 -27.01
C GLY A 57 -16.20 2.96 -26.08
N LYS A 58 -15.19 2.10 -25.99
CA LYS A 58 -15.20 0.85 -25.24
C LYS A 58 -14.15 0.88 -24.15
N LEU A 59 -14.58 0.89 -22.90
CA LEU A 59 -13.66 0.89 -21.75
C LEU A 59 -12.94 -0.45 -21.64
N SER A 60 -11.64 -0.39 -21.42
CA SER A 60 -10.77 -1.55 -21.22
C SER A 60 -10.03 -1.45 -19.88
N LEU A 61 -10.07 -2.51 -19.07
CA LEU A 61 -9.39 -2.59 -17.78
C LEU A 61 -8.35 -3.72 -17.78
N PRO A 62 -7.24 -3.57 -17.06
CA PRO A 62 -6.22 -4.61 -16.98
C PRO A 62 -6.68 -5.77 -16.09
N TYR A 63 -6.25 -6.98 -16.44
CA TYR A 63 -6.29 -8.15 -15.59
C TYR A 63 -5.13 -9.09 -15.94
N VAL A 64 -4.86 -10.08 -15.11
CA VAL A 64 -3.89 -11.15 -15.38
C VAL A 64 -4.66 -12.42 -15.72
N LYS A 65 -4.62 -12.84 -16.99
CA LYS A 65 -5.37 -14.00 -17.53
C LYS A 65 -4.97 -15.32 -16.86
N GLY A 66 -3.70 -15.46 -16.48
CA GLY A 66 -3.16 -16.63 -15.78
C GLY A 66 -3.54 -16.73 -14.30
N ASP A 67 -4.23 -15.73 -13.76
CA ASP A 67 -4.68 -15.67 -12.38
C ASP A 67 -6.21 -15.71 -12.27
N SER A 68 -6.72 -15.98 -11.06
CA SER A 68 -8.15 -16.09 -10.79
C SER A 68 -8.84 -14.72 -10.70
N LEU A 69 -10.11 -14.65 -11.09
CA LEU A 69 -11.04 -13.56 -10.74
C LEU A 69 -11.91 -13.90 -9.51
N ASN A 70 -11.65 -15.02 -8.84
CA ASN A 70 -12.25 -15.34 -7.55
C ASN A 70 -11.61 -14.44 -6.48
N PRO A 71 -12.37 -13.65 -5.71
CA PRO A 71 -11.85 -12.66 -4.77
C PRO A 71 -11.04 -13.28 -3.62
N PHE A 72 -11.19 -14.59 -3.39
CA PHE A 72 -10.50 -15.30 -2.32
C PHE A 72 -9.19 -15.97 -2.74
N THR A 73 -8.98 -16.14 -4.04
CA THR A 73 -7.80 -16.84 -4.59
C THR A 73 -6.96 -15.99 -5.55
N ALA A 74 -7.46 -14.83 -5.98
CA ALA A 74 -6.73 -13.89 -6.83
C ALA A 74 -5.41 -13.46 -6.16
N LYS A 75 -4.31 -13.53 -6.89
CA LYS A 75 -2.94 -13.21 -6.41
C LYS A 75 -2.44 -11.89 -6.97
N SER A 76 -2.78 -11.60 -8.23
CA SER A 76 -2.35 -10.38 -8.92
C SER A 76 -3.15 -9.17 -8.45
N LEU A 77 -2.48 -8.03 -8.35
CA LEU A 77 -3.11 -6.78 -7.91
C LEU A 77 -4.27 -6.35 -8.83
N PRO A 78 -4.17 -6.39 -10.18
CA PRO A 78 -5.29 -6.05 -11.05
C PRO A 78 -6.54 -6.91 -10.79
N ASN A 79 -6.39 -8.24 -10.62
CA ASN A 79 -7.52 -9.12 -10.38
C ASN A 79 -8.14 -8.90 -9.00
N GLN A 80 -7.32 -8.61 -7.97
CA GLN A 80 -7.81 -8.23 -6.64
C GLN A 80 -8.63 -6.93 -6.68
N MET A 81 -8.18 -5.92 -7.45
CA MET A 81 -8.88 -4.64 -7.58
C MET A 81 -10.24 -4.80 -8.30
N LEU A 82 -10.35 -5.71 -9.26
CA LEU A 82 -11.63 -6.02 -9.93
C LEU A 82 -12.68 -6.61 -8.98
N SER A 83 -12.29 -7.06 -7.80
CA SER A 83 -13.20 -7.59 -6.78
C SER A 83 -14.30 -6.58 -6.41
N THR A 84 -13.98 -5.29 -6.25
CA THR A 84 -14.95 -4.23 -5.89
C THR A 84 -15.93 -3.90 -7.03
N VAL A 85 -15.63 -4.33 -8.25
CA VAL A 85 -16.50 -4.17 -9.42
C VAL A 85 -17.46 -5.35 -9.56
N LEU A 86 -17.00 -6.56 -9.19
CA LEU A 86 -17.74 -7.81 -9.40
C LEU A 86 -18.56 -8.23 -8.18
N TYR A 87 -18.13 -7.86 -6.98
CA TYR A 87 -18.71 -8.34 -5.74
C TYR A 87 -18.99 -7.18 -4.79
N ASP A 88 -20.21 -7.09 -4.28
CA ASP A 88 -20.51 -6.21 -3.17
C ASP A 88 -20.08 -6.86 -1.86
N SER A 89 -19.94 -6.04 -0.81
CA SER A 89 -19.62 -6.41 0.55
C SER A 89 -20.73 -5.97 1.51
N LEU A 90 -20.66 -6.35 2.78
CA LEU A 90 -21.59 -5.84 3.79
C LEU A 90 -21.44 -4.33 3.98
N TYR A 91 -20.19 -3.89 4.10
CA TYR A 91 -19.79 -2.49 4.18
C TYR A 91 -18.70 -2.23 3.14
N SER A 92 -18.77 -1.14 2.44
CA SER A 92 -17.61 -0.54 1.79
C SER A 92 -16.91 0.38 2.79
N VAL A 93 -15.65 0.76 2.53
CA VAL A 93 -14.97 1.81 3.27
C VAL A 93 -14.72 2.98 2.35
N ASP A 94 -14.93 4.19 2.85
CA ASP A 94 -14.62 5.41 2.10
C ASP A 94 -13.12 5.76 2.16
N ALA A 95 -12.73 6.88 1.57
CA ALA A 95 -11.35 7.34 1.55
C ALA A 95 -10.75 7.53 2.96
N THR A 96 -11.59 7.76 3.98
CA THR A 96 -11.19 7.95 5.38
C THR A 96 -11.33 6.68 6.23
N LEU A 97 -11.54 5.53 5.60
CA LEU A 97 -11.79 4.23 6.22
C LEU A 97 -13.06 4.16 7.09
N SER A 98 -14.01 5.08 6.88
CA SER A 98 -15.33 5.01 7.51
C SER A 98 -16.15 3.91 6.84
N PRO A 99 -16.76 2.98 7.60
CA PRO A 99 -17.61 1.95 7.04
C PRO A 99 -18.93 2.54 6.51
N GLN A 100 -19.22 2.29 5.25
CA GLN A 100 -20.44 2.72 4.56
C GLN A 100 -21.33 1.49 4.30
N PRO A 101 -22.58 1.43 4.81
CA PRO A 101 -23.45 0.27 4.62
C PRO A 101 -23.73 0.03 3.12
N LEU A 102 -23.36 -1.15 2.58
CA LEU A 102 -23.63 -1.53 1.19
C LEU A 102 -24.72 -2.60 1.13
N LEU A 103 -24.45 -3.88 1.41
CA LEU A 103 -25.49 -4.90 1.54
C LEU A 103 -26.15 -4.88 2.93
N ALA A 104 -25.47 -4.34 3.94
CA ALA A 104 -26.02 -4.17 5.28
C ALA A 104 -27.10 -3.09 5.32
N ALA A 105 -28.21 -3.36 5.98
CA ALA A 105 -29.22 -2.36 6.38
C ALA A 105 -28.80 -1.66 7.67
N SER A 106 -28.21 -2.42 8.60
CA SER A 106 -27.69 -1.90 9.87
C SER A 106 -26.60 -2.82 10.42
N GLY A 107 -25.76 -2.28 11.28
CA GLY A 107 -24.76 -3.04 12.02
C GLY A 107 -24.43 -2.39 13.35
N SER A 108 -24.05 -3.21 14.32
CA SER A 108 -23.62 -2.76 15.64
C SER A 108 -22.54 -3.67 16.19
N VAL A 109 -21.64 -3.08 16.98
CA VAL A 109 -20.61 -3.79 17.74
C VAL A 109 -20.99 -3.73 19.22
N SER A 110 -20.97 -4.89 19.90
CA SER A 110 -21.23 -4.99 21.33
C SER A 110 -20.32 -6.08 21.94
N GLY A 111 -19.37 -5.65 22.75
CA GLY A 111 -18.31 -6.55 23.24
C GLY A 111 -17.60 -7.24 22.07
N THR A 112 -17.53 -8.55 22.11
CA THR A 112 -16.92 -9.38 21.06
C THR A 112 -17.89 -9.80 19.96
N GLN A 113 -19.07 -9.20 19.84
CA GLN A 113 -20.05 -9.51 18.81
C GLN A 113 -20.29 -8.34 17.88
N VAL A 114 -20.32 -8.66 16.58
CA VAL A 114 -20.81 -7.75 15.54
C VAL A 114 -22.10 -8.32 14.98
N ARG A 115 -23.20 -7.57 15.09
CA ARG A 115 -24.52 -7.92 14.55
C ARG A 115 -24.75 -7.14 13.28
N VAL A 116 -25.16 -7.80 12.20
CA VAL A 116 -25.49 -7.16 10.92
C VAL A 116 -26.84 -7.67 10.43
N ALA A 117 -27.73 -6.74 10.04
CA ALA A 117 -28.94 -7.02 9.30
C ALA A 117 -28.73 -6.71 7.82
N LEU A 118 -29.24 -7.55 6.92
CA LEU A 118 -29.20 -7.31 5.49
C LEU A 118 -30.35 -6.40 5.03
N LYS A 119 -30.13 -5.64 3.95
CA LYS A 119 -31.21 -4.99 3.20
C LYS A 119 -32.16 -6.04 2.64
N SER A 120 -33.42 -5.67 2.41
CA SER A 120 -34.41 -6.56 1.79
C SER A 120 -34.23 -6.60 0.25
N GLY A 121 -34.65 -7.69 -0.38
CA GLY A 121 -34.71 -7.79 -1.85
C GLY A 121 -33.36 -7.87 -2.56
N LEU A 122 -32.28 -8.23 -1.83
CA LEU A 122 -30.96 -8.40 -2.41
C LEU A 122 -30.93 -9.58 -3.39
N VAL A 123 -30.31 -9.38 -4.53
CA VAL A 123 -30.15 -10.40 -5.56
C VAL A 123 -28.70 -10.41 -6.09
N PHE A 124 -28.26 -11.57 -6.51
CA PHE A 124 -27.03 -11.73 -7.30
C PHE A 124 -27.23 -11.31 -8.76
N SER A 125 -26.14 -11.17 -9.49
CA SER A 125 -26.14 -10.79 -10.93
C SER A 125 -26.84 -11.82 -11.84
N ASP A 126 -27.07 -13.04 -11.36
CA ASP A 126 -27.85 -14.09 -12.05
C ASP A 126 -29.35 -14.06 -11.70
N GLY A 127 -29.80 -13.09 -10.90
CA GLY A 127 -31.18 -12.91 -10.47
C GLY A 127 -31.60 -13.77 -9.27
N SER A 128 -30.73 -14.65 -8.76
CA SER A 128 -31.02 -15.44 -7.55
C SER A 128 -30.92 -14.56 -6.29
N SER A 129 -31.71 -14.90 -5.25
CA SER A 129 -31.72 -14.17 -3.98
C SER A 129 -30.40 -14.31 -3.23
N LEU A 130 -29.92 -13.17 -2.70
CA LEU A 130 -28.77 -13.11 -1.79
C LEU A 130 -29.28 -13.17 -0.34
N SER A 131 -28.73 -14.08 0.45
CA SER A 131 -29.17 -14.38 1.80
C SER A 131 -28.03 -14.26 2.83
N ALA A 132 -28.41 -14.26 4.12
CA ALA A 132 -27.44 -14.30 5.22
C ALA A 132 -26.53 -15.55 5.19
N SER A 133 -27.01 -16.66 4.60
CA SER A 133 -26.19 -17.87 4.44
C SER A 133 -25.08 -17.72 3.43
N ASP A 134 -25.28 -16.88 2.39
CA ASP A 134 -24.23 -16.56 1.42
C ASP A 134 -23.14 -15.70 2.07
N VAL A 135 -23.53 -14.82 2.99
CA VAL A 135 -22.57 -13.99 3.75
C VAL A 135 -21.72 -14.87 4.67
N VAL A 136 -22.34 -15.80 5.42
CA VAL A 136 -21.57 -16.72 6.30
C VAL A 136 -20.61 -17.57 5.47
N TYR A 137 -21.07 -18.12 4.35
CA TYR A 137 -20.22 -18.86 3.42
C TYR A 137 -19.03 -18.03 2.90
N SER A 138 -19.31 -16.81 2.47
CA SER A 138 -18.28 -15.89 1.97
C SER A 138 -17.27 -15.50 3.06
N PHE A 139 -17.74 -15.31 4.31
CA PHE A 139 -16.86 -15.05 5.46
C PHE A 139 -15.90 -16.22 5.70
N GLU A 140 -16.38 -17.47 5.68
CA GLU A 140 -15.52 -18.64 5.87
C GLU A 140 -14.43 -18.73 4.79
N LYS A 141 -14.78 -18.44 3.54
CA LYS A 141 -13.82 -18.37 2.42
C LYS A 141 -12.83 -17.22 2.58
N ALA A 142 -13.32 -16.03 2.94
CA ALA A 142 -12.50 -14.84 3.15
C ALA A 142 -11.51 -15.04 4.32
N ALA A 143 -11.95 -15.60 5.45
CA ALA A 143 -11.10 -15.86 6.60
C ALA A 143 -9.95 -16.87 6.29
N ALA A 144 -10.16 -17.77 5.34
CA ALA A 144 -9.14 -18.71 4.86
C ALA A 144 -8.26 -18.11 3.73
N SER A 145 -8.71 -17.03 3.10
CA SER A 145 -8.03 -16.41 1.94
C SER A 145 -6.75 -15.70 2.33
N PRO A 146 -5.65 -15.83 1.55
CA PRO A 146 -4.46 -15.01 1.74
C PRO A 146 -4.71 -13.51 1.70
N HIS A 147 -5.72 -13.07 0.94
CA HIS A 147 -6.07 -11.68 0.74
C HIS A 147 -6.77 -11.05 1.95
N TYR A 148 -7.73 -11.77 2.58
CA TYR A 148 -8.56 -11.23 3.67
C TYR A 148 -8.22 -11.75 5.06
N ARG A 149 -7.46 -12.85 5.20
CA ARG A 149 -7.23 -13.50 6.50
C ARG A 149 -6.60 -12.59 7.55
N ALA A 150 -5.72 -11.67 7.14
CA ALA A 150 -5.09 -10.72 8.07
C ALA A 150 -6.12 -9.73 8.63
N GLN A 151 -6.97 -9.18 7.77
CA GLN A 151 -8.06 -8.27 8.12
C GLN A 151 -9.11 -8.94 9.01
N LEU A 152 -9.39 -10.23 8.76
CA LEU A 152 -10.39 -11.00 9.50
C LEU A 152 -9.80 -11.80 10.67
N SER A 153 -8.53 -11.61 11.01
CA SER A 153 -7.81 -12.41 12.01
C SER A 153 -8.44 -12.35 13.41
N ASN A 154 -9.08 -11.23 13.76
CA ASN A 154 -9.80 -11.09 15.03
C ASN A 154 -11.18 -11.79 15.05
N PHE A 155 -11.74 -12.17 13.89
CA PHE A 155 -13.02 -12.86 13.84
C PHE A 155 -12.83 -14.37 13.96
N SER A 156 -13.58 -15.01 14.86
CA SER A 156 -13.51 -16.46 15.09
C SER A 156 -14.61 -17.23 14.38
N SER A 157 -15.79 -16.62 14.15
CA SER A 157 -16.92 -17.26 13.49
C SER A 157 -17.97 -16.26 13.00
N ALA A 158 -18.81 -16.72 12.08
CA ALA A 158 -20.05 -16.05 11.69
C ALA A 158 -21.20 -17.06 11.69
N LYS A 159 -22.40 -16.64 12.09
CA LYS A 159 -23.61 -17.47 12.06
C LYS A 159 -24.85 -16.64 11.79
N VAL A 160 -25.89 -17.27 11.24
CA VAL A 160 -27.22 -16.67 11.14
C VAL A 160 -27.98 -16.91 12.42
N GLN A 161 -28.52 -15.85 13.03
CA GLN A 161 -29.34 -15.93 14.22
C GLN A 161 -30.47 -14.90 14.15
N SER A 162 -31.73 -15.39 14.24
CA SER A 162 -32.94 -14.56 14.17
C SER A 162 -32.94 -13.56 13.02
N GLY A 163 -32.56 -14.03 11.81
CA GLY A 163 -32.50 -13.23 10.58
C GLY A 163 -31.31 -12.28 10.46
N ASN A 164 -30.46 -12.18 11.49
CA ASN A 164 -29.24 -11.37 11.46
C ASN A 164 -28.01 -12.27 11.30
N ILE A 165 -26.91 -11.67 10.84
CA ILE A 165 -25.59 -12.26 10.84
C ILE A 165 -24.88 -11.81 12.12
N ILE A 166 -24.40 -12.76 12.90
CA ILE A 166 -23.61 -12.52 14.11
C ILE A 166 -22.20 -13.01 13.85
N PHE A 167 -21.26 -12.06 13.80
CA PHE A 167 -19.83 -12.34 13.81
C PHE A 167 -19.34 -12.33 15.26
N THR A 168 -18.51 -13.30 15.61
CA THR A 168 -17.86 -13.37 16.93
C THR A 168 -16.39 -13.02 16.76
N MET A 169 -15.91 -12.08 17.54
CA MET A 169 -14.51 -11.68 17.62
C MET A 169 -13.80 -12.38 18.78
N LYS A 170 -12.48 -12.50 18.70
CA LYS A 170 -11.61 -12.98 19.79
C LYS A 170 -11.46 -11.90 20.87
N GLU A 171 -11.28 -10.66 20.45
CA GLU A 171 -11.12 -9.50 21.30
C GLU A 171 -12.07 -8.38 20.85
N VAL A 172 -12.38 -7.46 21.77
CA VAL A 172 -13.22 -6.29 21.46
C VAL A 172 -12.50 -5.42 20.46
N ASP A 173 -13.23 -5.00 19.43
CA ASP A 173 -12.77 -4.04 18.43
C ASP A 173 -13.93 -3.11 18.04
N PRO A 174 -13.95 -1.86 18.51
CA PRO A 174 -15.03 -0.91 18.19
C PRO A 174 -15.07 -0.51 16.71
N TYR A 175 -14.01 -0.75 15.95
CA TYR A 175 -13.88 -0.42 14.53
C TYR A 175 -14.11 -1.62 13.59
N ALA A 176 -14.59 -2.73 14.11
CA ALA A 176 -14.73 -4.01 13.40
C ALA A 176 -15.61 -3.95 12.14
N LEU A 177 -16.55 -2.99 12.03
CA LEU A 177 -17.39 -2.84 10.82
C LEU A 177 -16.56 -2.52 9.58
N SER A 178 -15.44 -1.82 9.71
CA SER A 178 -14.53 -1.51 8.59
C SER A 178 -13.80 -2.75 8.04
N CYS A 179 -13.86 -3.89 8.75
CA CYS A 179 -13.31 -5.16 8.27
C CYS A 179 -14.32 -6.00 7.48
N LEU A 180 -15.60 -5.59 7.41
CA LEU A 180 -16.66 -6.33 6.74
C LEU A 180 -16.84 -5.91 5.27
N ASP A 181 -15.74 -5.48 4.63
CA ASP A 181 -15.64 -5.11 3.22
C ASP A 181 -15.15 -6.27 2.32
N PHE A 182 -15.15 -7.50 2.84
CA PHE A 182 -14.84 -8.67 2.03
C PHE A 182 -15.98 -9.01 1.04
N ALA A 183 -15.60 -9.55 -0.11
CA ALA A 183 -16.52 -9.90 -1.20
C ALA A 183 -17.57 -10.93 -0.77
N ILE A 184 -18.85 -10.70 -1.13
CA ILE A 184 -19.92 -11.67 -0.93
C ILE A 184 -20.21 -12.37 -2.25
N ILE A 185 -20.12 -13.70 -2.26
CA ILE A 185 -20.40 -14.56 -3.41
C ILE A 185 -21.60 -15.47 -3.15
N LYS A 186 -22.25 -15.89 -4.22
CA LYS A 186 -23.28 -16.92 -4.15
C LYS A 186 -22.65 -18.24 -3.70
N ARG A 187 -23.23 -18.85 -2.67
CA ARG A 187 -22.78 -20.11 -2.12
C ARG A 187 -22.67 -21.20 -3.20
N GLY A 188 -21.47 -21.83 -3.28
CA GLY A 188 -21.17 -22.90 -4.23
C GLY A 188 -20.89 -22.47 -5.66
N SER A 189 -20.89 -21.16 -5.96
CA SER A 189 -20.53 -20.66 -7.30
C SER A 189 -19.02 -20.66 -7.57
N ASP A 190 -18.20 -20.94 -6.56
CA ASP A 190 -16.74 -21.07 -6.59
C ASP A 190 -16.29 -22.56 -6.71
N SER A 191 -17.02 -23.37 -7.47
CA SER A 191 -16.88 -24.83 -7.55
C SER A 191 -15.56 -25.32 -8.15
N SER A 192 -14.78 -24.47 -8.79
CA SER A 192 -13.43 -24.77 -9.31
C SER A 192 -12.49 -23.57 -9.14
N GLU A 193 -11.17 -23.81 -9.19
CA GLU A 193 -10.16 -22.76 -9.09
C GLU A 193 -10.26 -21.72 -10.22
N THR A 194 -10.78 -22.11 -11.38
CA THR A 194 -10.96 -21.24 -12.53
C THR A 194 -12.36 -20.62 -12.62
N ALA A 195 -13.29 -20.99 -11.74
CA ALA A 195 -14.62 -20.40 -11.71
C ALA A 195 -14.55 -18.93 -11.34
N ILE A 196 -15.35 -18.11 -12.02
CA ILE A 196 -15.63 -16.74 -11.61
C ILE A 196 -16.91 -16.81 -10.78
N PRO A 197 -16.85 -16.63 -9.46
CA PRO A 197 -18.02 -16.73 -8.61
C PRO A 197 -19.11 -15.73 -9.01
N VAL A 198 -20.35 -16.06 -8.72
CA VAL A 198 -21.48 -15.15 -8.93
C VAL A 198 -21.50 -14.12 -7.79
N GLY A 199 -21.36 -12.84 -8.14
CA GLY A 199 -21.44 -11.70 -7.24
C GLY A 199 -22.69 -10.87 -7.45
N SER A 200 -22.85 -9.82 -6.64
CA SER A 200 -23.92 -8.82 -6.77
C SER A 200 -23.42 -7.45 -7.24
N GLY A 201 -22.13 -7.31 -7.52
CA GLY A 201 -21.49 -6.03 -7.83
C GLY A 201 -22.02 -5.31 -9.07
N ARG A 202 -21.42 -4.16 -9.37
CA ARG A 202 -21.78 -3.27 -10.50
C ARG A 202 -21.75 -3.97 -11.86
N TYR A 203 -20.87 -4.95 -12.00
CA TYR A 203 -20.70 -5.76 -13.21
C TYR A 203 -20.63 -7.24 -12.86
N SER A 204 -20.96 -8.09 -13.82
CA SER A 204 -20.70 -9.52 -13.81
C SER A 204 -19.67 -9.86 -14.89
N ALA A 205 -18.77 -10.82 -14.62
CA ALA A 205 -17.79 -11.25 -15.61
C ALA A 205 -18.35 -12.41 -16.46
N VAL A 206 -18.17 -12.30 -17.79
CA VAL A 206 -18.53 -13.32 -18.75
C VAL A 206 -17.26 -13.78 -19.46
N ARG A 207 -16.95 -15.07 -19.35
CA ARG A 207 -15.83 -15.69 -20.05
C ARG A 207 -16.25 -16.09 -21.46
N GLY A 208 -15.55 -15.58 -22.48
CA GLY A 208 -15.58 -16.09 -23.85
C GLY A 208 -14.42 -17.07 -24.09
N ASP A 209 -14.24 -17.51 -25.32
CA ASP A 209 -13.21 -18.49 -25.71
C ASP A 209 -11.78 -18.01 -25.39
N SER A 210 -11.47 -16.75 -25.63
CA SER A 210 -10.14 -16.17 -25.45
C SER A 210 -10.12 -14.88 -24.61
N SER A 211 -11.26 -14.38 -24.17
CA SER A 211 -11.40 -13.08 -23.50
C SER A 211 -12.36 -13.15 -22.31
N VAL A 212 -12.25 -12.16 -21.43
CA VAL A 212 -13.22 -11.91 -20.37
C VAL A 212 -13.81 -10.52 -20.58
N THR A 213 -15.13 -10.43 -20.50
CA THR A 213 -15.87 -9.18 -20.62
C THR A 213 -16.70 -8.97 -19.37
N LEU A 214 -16.67 -7.78 -18.81
CA LEU A 214 -17.57 -7.37 -17.75
C LEU A 214 -18.85 -6.83 -18.37
N LYS A 215 -20.00 -7.32 -17.92
CA LYS A 215 -21.34 -6.84 -18.34
C LYS A 215 -21.98 -6.11 -17.18
N ALA A 216 -22.57 -4.95 -17.45
CA ALA A 216 -23.27 -4.15 -16.47
C ALA A 216 -24.39 -4.97 -15.79
N ASN A 217 -24.38 -5.03 -14.48
CA ASN A 217 -25.39 -5.74 -13.69
C ASN A 217 -26.64 -4.86 -13.55
N LYS A 218 -27.70 -5.20 -14.27
CA LYS A 218 -28.96 -4.45 -14.25
C LYS A 218 -29.70 -4.54 -12.91
N SER A 219 -29.39 -5.53 -12.09
CA SER A 219 -29.97 -5.75 -10.78
C SER A 219 -29.10 -5.23 -9.65
N TRP A 220 -28.07 -4.42 -9.96
CA TRP A 220 -27.21 -3.84 -8.93
C TRP A 220 -28.01 -2.97 -7.96
N LEU A 221 -27.74 -3.14 -6.67
CA LEU A 221 -28.45 -2.54 -5.53
C LEU A 221 -28.69 -1.01 -5.66
N ASN A 222 -27.67 -0.27 -6.13
CA ASN A 222 -27.74 1.18 -6.25
C ASN A 222 -28.31 1.65 -7.62
N GLY A 223 -28.91 0.74 -8.37
CA GLY A 223 -29.31 1.00 -9.74
C GLY A 223 -28.11 1.10 -10.68
N ASN A 224 -28.24 0.58 -11.88
CA ASN A 224 -27.15 0.65 -12.84
C ASN A 224 -27.19 1.95 -13.64
N THR A 225 -26.42 2.95 -13.21
CA THR A 225 -26.25 4.24 -13.87
C THR A 225 -25.02 4.29 -14.77
N THR A 226 -24.27 3.19 -14.90
CA THR A 226 -23.03 3.15 -15.69
C THR A 226 -23.25 3.51 -17.14
N LYS A 227 -22.32 4.26 -17.72
CA LYS A 227 -22.30 4.60 -19.14
C LYS A 227 -21.75 3.46 -20.02
N PHE A 228 -21.13 2.46 -19.41
CA PHE A 228 -20.52 1.32 -20.10
C PHE A 228 -21.37 0.06 -19.91
N ALA A 229 -22.14 -0.33 -20.94
CA ALA A 229 -22.89 -1.60 -20.91
C ALA A 229 -21.97 -2.82 -20.81
N SER A 230 -20.73 -2.69 -21.29
CA SER A 230 -19.69 -3.72 -21.18
C SER A 230 -18.30 -3.08 -21.10
N ILE A 231 -17.38 -3.77 -20.40
CA ILE A 231 -15.97 -3.41 -20.23
C ILE A 231 -15.14 -4.62 -20.67
N SER A 232 -14.13 -4.38 -21.50
CA SER A 232 -13.19 -5.44 -21.91
C SER A 232 -12.09 -5.62 -20.87
N LEU A 233 -11.75 -6.86 -20.50
CA LEU A 233 -10.56 -7.13 -19.73
C LEU A 233 -9.40 -7.48 -20.68
N VAL A 234 -8.29 -6.77 -20.52
CA VAL A 234 -7.08 -6.93 -21.32
C VAL A 234 -5.99 -7.58 -20.47
N ASP A 235 -5.39 -8.65 -20.98
CA ASP A 235 -4.32 -9.35 -20.29
C ASP A 235 -3.05 -8.50 -20.21
N VAL A 236 -2.64 -8.19 -18.97
CA VAL A 236 -1.41 -7.45 -18.67
C VAL A 236 -0.65 -8.26 -17.63
N PRO A 237 0.26 -9.15 -18.06
CA PRO A 237 0.81 -10.20 -17.20
C PRO A 237 1.81 -9.70 -16.14
N ASP A 238 2.39 -8.53 -16.32
CA ASP A 238 3.42 -7.98 -15.41
C ASP A 238 3.24 -6.48 -15.16
N SER A 239 3.85 -6.02 -14.05
CA SER A 239 3.77 -4.62 -13.60
C SER A 239 4.48 -3.64 -14.53
N ASP A 240 5.49 -4.09 -15.28
CA ASP A 240 6.30 -3.20 -16.12
C ASP A 240 5.56 -2.88 -17.41
N SER A 241 4.76 -3.84 -17.93
CA SER A 241 3.92 -3.65 -19.11
C SER A 241 2.64 -2.88 -18.84
N VAL A 242 2.23 -2.69 -17.56
CA VAL A 242 0.95 -2.05 -17.24
C VAL A 242 0.91 -0.57 -17.62
N ILE A 243 1.99 0.17 -17.37
CA ILE A 243 2.08 1.59 -17.74
C ILE A 243 2.09 1.75 -19.26
N HIS A 244 2.91 0.94 -19.93
CA HIS A 244 2.96 0.95 -21.39
C HIS A 244 1.60 0.62 -22.02
N SER A 245 0.85 -0.32 -21.47
CA SER A 245 -0.51 -0.65 -21.92
C SER A 245 -1.49 0.51 -21.79
N LEU A 246 -1.35 1.36 -20.77
CA LEU A 246 -2.12 2.59 -20.64
C LEU A 246 -1.69 3.63 -21.69
N GLU A 247 -0.38 3.82 -21.90
CA GLU A 247 0.18 4.81 -22.81
C GLU A 247 -0.19 4.55 -24.28
N ILE A 248 -0.23 3.28 -24.69
CA ILE A 248 -0.63 2.89 -26.05
C ILE A 248 -2.15 2.68 -26.20
N GLY A 249 -2.94 2.92 -25.14
CA GLY A 249 -4.39 2.84 -25.18
C GLY A 249 -4.99 1.44 -25.16
N ASN A 250 -4.22 0.40 -24.85
CA ASN A 250 -4.73 -0.96 -24.67
C ASN A 250 -5.65 -1.08 -23.47
N VAL A 251 -5.33 -0.35 -22.38
CA VAL A 251 -6.18 -0.21 -21.20
C VAL A 251 -6.43 1.26 -20.91
N ASN A 252 -7.56 1.55 -20.26
CA ASN A 252 -7.94 2.93 -19.93
C ASN A 252 -7.70 3.30 -18.48
N PHE A 253 -7.33 2.36 -17.64
CA PHE A 253 -7.07 2.59 -16.22
C PHE A 253 -6.00 1.62 -15.71
N ILE A 254 -5.16 2.12 -14.81
CA ILE A 254 -4.21 1.31 -14.05
C ILE A 254 -4.13 1.80 -12.60
N PHE A 255 -3.69 0.92 -11.73
CA PHE A 255 -3.33 1.23 -10.35
C PHE A 255 -1.92 0.71 -10.06
N GLN A 256 -1.13 1.53 -9.36
CA GLN A 256 0.19 1.15 -8.88
C GLN A 256 0.25 1.26 -7.35
N ASP A 257 0.60 0.16 -6.72
CA ASP A 257 1.08 0.14 -5.34
C ASP A 257 2.60 0.36 -5.36
N LEU A 258 3.04 1.50 -4.86
CA LEU A 258 4.44 1.92 -4.89
C LEU A 258 5.29 1.26 -3.78
N SER A 259 4.78 0.25 -3.08
CA SER A 259 5.49 -0.44 -1.99
C SER A 259 6.76 -1.15 -2.44
N GLY A 260 6.86 -1.52 -3.71
CA GLY A 260 8.07 -2.10 -4.32
C GLY A 260 9.27 -1.17 -4.41
N GLY A 261 9.10 0.13 -4.17
CA GLY A 261 10.19 1.11 -4.16
C GLY A 261 10.55 1.68 -5.54
N VAL A 262 9.72 1.44 -6.54
CA VAL A 262 9.90 1.99 -7.89
C VAL A 262 8.68 2.84 -8.24
N TYR A 263 8.93 4.04 -8.73
CA TYR A 263 7.92 4.90 -9.33
C TYR A 263 8.34 5.25 -10.76
N GLN A 264 7.46 4.95 -11.70
CA GLN A 264 7.60 5.40 -13.09
C GLN A 264 6.58 6.49 -13.36
N ARG A 265 7.01 7.58 -13.96
CA ARG A 265 6.12 8.68 -14.33
C ARG A 265 5.08 8.19 -15.34
N ILE A 266 3.81 8.46 -15.06
CA ILE A 266 2.68 8.07 -15.89
C ILE A 266 2.19 9.31 -16.64
N ASN A 267 2.13 9.25 -17.97
CA ASN A 267 1.65 10.34 -18.80
C ASN A 267 0.12 10.23 -19.03
N ALA A 268 -0.66 10.33 -17.95
CA ALA A 268 -2.12 10.22 -17.96
C ALA A 268 -2.74 11.11 -16.88
N ASN A 269 -4.08 11.09 -16.74
CA ASN A 269 -4.74 11.68 -15.58
C ASN A 269 -4.48 10.81 -14.36
N THR A 270 -3.83 11.35 -13.33
CA THR A 270 -3.46 10.61 -12.13
C THR A 270 -4.15 11.17 -10.89
N THR A 271 -4.45 10.29 -9.94
CA THR A 271 -4.83 10.64 -8.58
C THR A 271 -4.02 9.79 -7.59
N GLU A 272 -3.63 10.41 -6.49
CA GLU A 272 -2.96 9.71 -5.39
C GLU A 272 -3.89 9.59 -4.20
N PHE A 273 -3.75 8.51 -3.46
CA PHE A 273 -4.49 8.30 -2.22
C PHE A 273 -3.67 7.50 -1.22
N LEU A 274 -3.98 7.65 0.06
CA LEU A 274 -3.27 6.94 1.12
C LEU A 274 -3.62 5.45 1.10
N MET A 275 -2.57 4.65 1.17
CA MET A 275 -2.63 3.21 1.45
C MET A 275 -2.53 2.97 2.96
N ASN A 276 -2.93 1.80 3.41
CA ASN A 276 -2.78 1.42 4.82
C ASN A 276 -1.36 0.95 5.19
N ASN A 277 -0.38 1.22 4.34
CA ASN A 277 1.00 0.81 4.49
C ASN A 277 1.75 1.80 5.40
N LEU A 278 1.93 1.41 6.65
CA LEU A 278 2.71 2.15 7.63
C LEU A 278 4.20 1.79 7.51
N VAL A 279 5.03 2.79 7.25
CA VAL A 279 6.48 2.71 7.39
C VAL A 279 6.86 3.16 8.80
N PHE A 280 7.68 2.39 9.48
CA PHE A 280 8.05 2.62 10.88
C PHE A 280 9.48 2.21 11.18
N LEU A 281 10.06 2.85 12.17
CA LEU A 281 11.32 2.45 12.77
C LEU A 281 11.02 1.50 13.93
N GLY A 282 11.33 0.21 13.76
CA GLY A 282 11.22 -0.81 14.79
C GLY A 282 12.39 -0.71 15.77
N ILE A 283 12.12 -1.00 17.04
CA ILE A 283 13.01 -0.78 18.17
C ILE A 283 13.23 -2.12 18.89
N GLN A 284 14.48 -2.47 19.17
CA GLN A 284 14.79 -3.63 20.00
C GLN A 284 14.63 -3.30 21.48
N SER A 285 13.50 -3.69 22.07
CA SER A 285 13.16 -3.42 23.47
C SER A 285 14.08 -4.12 24.49
N LYS A 286 14.89 -5.09 24.06
CA LYS A 286 15.92 -5.73 24.92
C LYS A 286 17.17 -4.88 25.07
N ASN A 287 17.39 -3.87 24.22
CA ASN A 287 18.50 -2.94 24.36
C ASN A 287 18.16 -1.93 25.47
N GLU A 288 18.95 -1.92 26.55
CA GLU A 288 18.70 -1.08 27.72
C GLU A 288 18.61 0.43 27.42
N LEU A 289 19.37 0.92 26.44
CA LEU A 289 19.32 2.33 26.02
C LEU A 289 17.98 2.67 25.34
N LEU A 290 17.41 1.69 24.63
CA LEU A 290 16.12 1.81 23.92
C LEU A 290 14.91 1.46 24.81
N GLN A 291 15.13 1.13 26.10
CA GLN A 291 14.08 1.04 27.11
C GLN A 291 13.76 2.41 27.75
N ASN A 292 14.65 3.39 27.59
CA ASN A 292 14.45 4.71 28.18
C ASN A 292 13.45 5.53 27.32
N PRO A 293 12.25 5.87 27.85
CA PRO A 293 11.25 6.57 27.08
C PRO A 293 11.70 7.96 26.61
N LYS A 294 12.54 8.68 27.38
CA LYS A 294 13.10 9.96 26.96
C LYS A 294 14.03 9.85 25.76
N VAL A 295 14.79 8.74 25.65
CA VAL A 295 15.61 8.46 24.46
C VAL A 295 14.72 8.23 23.25
N LEU A 296 13.63 7.44 23.39
CA LEU A 296 12.69 7.17 22.30
C LEU A 296 11.91 8.41 21.87
N GLN A 297 11.47 9.24 22.84
CA GLN A 297 10.85 10.55 22.54
C GLN A 297 11.81 11.47 21.81
N ALA A 298 13.09 11.53 22.26
CA ALA A 298 14.11 12.33 21.59
C ALA A 298 14.36 11.84 20.15
N MET A 299 14.43 10.52 19.93
CA MET A 299 14.52 9.95 18.58
C MET A 299 13.31 10.37 17.73
N SER A 300 12.10 10.28 18.28
CA SER A 300 10.88 10.69 17.59
C SER A 300 10.91 12.17 17.18
N LEU A 301 11.32 13.06 18.11
CA LEU A 301 11.43 14.51 17.85
C LEU A 301 12.56 14.88 16.87
N ALA A 302 13.58 14.03 16.75
CA ALA A 302 14.68 14.24 15.79
C ALA A 302 14.27 13.99 14.35
N LEU A 303 13.19 13.23 14.08
CA LEU A 303 12.77 12.86 12.72
C LEU A 303 12.03 13.99 12.01
N ALA A 304 12.52 14.43 10.87
CA ALA A 304 11.82 15.31 9.93
C ALA A 304 10.97 14.47 8.97
N ARG A 305 9.83 13.99 9.44
CA ARG A 305 8.98 13.02 8.74
C ARG A 305 8.45 13.52 7.40
N GLU A 306 8.13 14.83 7.33
CA GLU A 306 7.68 15.47 6.08
C GLU A 306 8.81 15.50 5.03
N GLU A 307 10.05 15.74 5.46
CA GLU A 307 11.22 15.68 4.58
C GLU A 307 11.49 14.23 4.12
N ILE A 308 11.34 13.25 5.00
CA ILE A 308 11.47 11.84 4.62
C ILE A 308 10.39 11.47 3.60
N ALA A 309 9.13 11.85 3.81
CA ALA A 309 8.03 11.56 2.90
C ALA A 309 8.22 12.24 1.54
N SER A 310 8.67 13.50 1.51
CA SER A 310 8.86 14.24 0.26
C SER A 310 10.12 13.83 -0.50
N SER A 311 11.23 13.53 0.19
CA SER A 311 12.51 13.27 -0.45
C SER A 311 12.78 11.79 -0.64
N ALA A 312 12.70 10.95 0.43
CA ALA A 312 12.98 9.53 0.30
C ALA A 312 11.87 8.78 -0.45
N TYR A 313 10.62 9.18 -0.27
CA TYR A 313 9.45 8.60 -0.94
C TYR A 313 8.95 9.44 -2.12
N GLN A 314 9.70 10.46 -2.56
CA GLN A 314 9.40 11.30 -3.74
C GLN A 314 7.99 11.94 -3.69
N GLY A 315 7.46 12.24 -2.48
CA GLY A 315 6.11 12.76 -2.29
C GLY A 315 5.00 11.68 -2.24
N HIS A 316 5.33 10.42 -2.54
CA HIS A 316 4.37 9.30 -2.54
C HIS A 316 4.16 8.69 -1.15
N ALA A 317 4.19 9.53 -0.12
CA ALA A 317 3.88 9.18 1.26
C ALA A 317 3.32 10.40 2.00
N ALA A 318 2.60 10.15 3.09
CA ALA A 318 2.20 11.19 4.04
C ALA A 318 2.86 10.93 5.39
N ALA A 319 3.50 11.96 5.94
CA ALA A 319 4.16 11.88 7.24
C ALA A 319 3.16 11.51 8.35
N SER A 320 3.58 10.66 9.28
CA SER A 320 2.80 10.35 10.48
C SER A 320 3.70 10.12 11.68
N ALA A 321 3.33 10.75 12.80
CA ALA A 321 3.97 10.52 14.10
C ALA A 321 3.13 9.62 15.02
N VAL A 322 1.93 9.25 14.58
CA VAL A 322 1.02 8.33 15.25
C VAL A 322 0.88 7.04 14.44
N PRO A 323 0.55 5.90 15.07
CA PRO A 323 0.54 4.61 14.40
C PRO A 323 -0.69 4.39 13.49
N PHE A 324 -1.46 5.44 13.20
CA PHE A 324 -2.66 5.41 12.40
C PHE A 324 -2.54 6.31 11.18
N ARG A 325 -3.28 5.98 10.13
CA ARG A 325 -3.32 6.74 8.88
C ARG A 325 -3.86 8.16 9.16
N PRO A 326 -3.16 9.22 8.71
CA PRO A 326 -3.47 10.61 9.11
C PRO A 326 -4.89 11.07 8.80
N ASP A 327 -5.51 10.51 7.75
CA ASP A 327 -6.88 10.80 7.32
C ASP A 327 -7.92 9.82 7.87
N TRP A 328 -7.54 8.90 8.76
CA TRP A 328 -8.51 7.98 9.37
C TRP A 328 -9.57 8.75 10.16
N ASN A 329 -10.84 8.50 9.84
CA ASN A 329 -11.97 9.26 10.38
C ASN A 329 -12.01 9.29 11.92
N ALA A 330 -11.55 8.22 12.60
CA ALA A 330 -11.53 8.20 14.06
C ALA A 330 -10.54 9.20 14.68
N LEU A 331 -9.58 9.73 13.91
CA LEU A 331 -8.65 10.78 14.35
C LEU A 331 -9.25 12.20 14.24
N LYS A 332 -10.43 12.34 13.61
CA LYS A 332 -11.03 13.66 13.38
C LYS A 332 -11.32 14.38 14.71
N GLY A 333 -10.74 15.56 14.85
CA GLY A 333 -10.89 16.39 16.06
C GLY A 333 -9.96 16.00 17.21
N LEU A 334 -9.11 14.98 17.05
CA LEU A 334 -8.10 14.62 18.03
C LEU A 334 -6.80 15.40 17.79
N SER A 335 -6.07 15.65 18.88
CA SER A 335 -4.71 16.17 18.78
C SER A 335 -3.77 15.04 18.38
N THR A 336 -3.49 14.95 17.10
CA THR A 336 -2.40 14.12 16.57
C THR A 336 -1.09 14.91 16.55
N ALA A 337 -0.98 15.99 17.40
CA ALA A 337 0.05 17.00 17.38
C ALA A 337 1.32 16.42 16.82
N GLY A 338 1.36 16.57 15.51
CA GLY A 338 2.33 15.93 14.66
C GLY A 338 3.66 16.36 15.18
N VAL A 339 4.45 15.42 15.36
CA VAL A 339 5.78 15.63 15.81
C VAL A 339 6.50 16.28 14.66
N LYS A 340 6.37 17.61 14.56
CA LYS A 340 7.32 18.40 13.80
C LYS A 340 8.69 18.16 14.41
N GLN A 341 9.70 18.02 13.56
CA GLN A 341 11.08 17.93 14.04
C GLN A 341 11.38 19.07 15.03
N ASN A 342 11.92 18.69 16.19
CA ASN A 342 12.39 19.63 17.21
C ASN A 342 13.69 19.12 17.82
N LYS A 343 14.81 19.52 17.21
CA LYS A 343 16.15 19.07 17.61
C LYS A 343 16.52 19.56 19.01
N GLU A 344 16.13 20.78 19.38
CA GLU A 344 16.42 21.38 20.68
C GLU A 344 15.70 20.59 21.79
N ALA A 345 14.43 20.28 21.61
CA ALA A 345 13.68 19.46 22.56
C ALA A 345 14.22 18.02 22.62
N ALA A 346 14.63 17.45 21.50
CA ALA A 346 15.27 16.13 21.46
C ALA A 346 16.57 16.12 22.29
N ILE A 347 17.43 17.13 22.09
CA ILE A 347 18.68 17.29 22.84
C ILE A 347 18.42 17.43 24.34
N LYS A 348 17.42 18.24 24.73
CA LYS A 348 17.03 18.42 26.11
C LYS A 348 16.59 17.11 26.76
N LEU A 349 15.75 16.32 26.09
CA LEU A 349 15.33 15.00 26.56
C LEU A 349 16.52 14.04 26.75
N LEU A 350 17.50 14.07 25.83
CA LEU A 350 18.71 13.24 25.98
C LEU A 350 19.56 13.68 27.18
N GLN A 351 19.66 14.98 27.45
CA GLN A 351 20.33 15.49 28.65
C GLN A 351 19.60 15.06 29.94
N GLU A 352 18.27 15.17 29.94
CA GLU A 352 17.42 14.71 31.05
C GLU A 352 17.48 13.19 31.23
N ALA A 353 17.79 12.42 30.18
CA ALA A 353 18.04 10.99 30.23
C ALA A 353 19.46 10.64 30.72
N GLY A 354 20.30 11.66 31.05
CA GLY A 354 21.66 11.49 31.54
C GLY A 354 22.74 11.45 30.46
N PHE A 355 22.41 11.76 29.19
CA PHE A 355 23.35 11.82 28.06
C PHE A 355 23.73 13.28 27.76
N ASP A 356 24.43 13.93 28.70
CA ASP A 356 24.79 15.34 28.67
C ASP A 356 26.12 15.66 27.97
N LYS A 357 26.98 14.66 27.77
CA LYS A 357 28.29 14.81 27.14
C LYS A 357 28.29 14.34 25.71
N THR A 358 29.15 14.92 24.87
CA THR A 358 29.39 14.47 23.51
C THR A 358 30.77 13.83 23.42
N GLY A 359 30.83 12.58 22.99
CA GLY A 359 32.07 11.85 22.78
C GLY A 359 32.80 12.24 21.50
N ALA A 360 34.00 11.74 21.30
CA ALA A 360 34.82 12.01 20.11
C ALA A 360 34.17 11.60 18.78
N SER A 361 33.24 10.62 18.81
CA SER A 361 32.47 10.18 17.64
C SER A 361 31.29 11.07 17.27
N GLY A 362 31.03 12.14 18.04
CA GLY A 362 29.83 12.96 17.93
C GLY A 362 28.59 12.37 18.63
N ALA A 363 28.68 11.15 19.14
CA ALA A 363 27.60 10.52 19.88
C ALA A 363 27.54 11.04 21.32
N ARG A 364 26.33 11.17 21.87
CA ARG A 364 26.14 11.54 23.29
C ARG A 364 26.48 10.38 24.20
N THR A 365 27.04 10.71 25.35
CA THR A 365 27.50 9.77 26.37
C THR A 365 26.96 10.15 27.74
N GLY A 366 26.71 9.15 28.57
CA GLY A 366 26.24 9.31 29.93
C GLY A 366 26.29 7.98 30.70
N GLY A 367 26.67 8.01 32.00
CA GLY A 367 26.74 6.80 32.82
C GLY A 367 27.64 5.70 32.25
N GLY A 368 28.71 6.05 31.52
CA GLY A 368 29.57 5.09 30.85
C GLY A 368 29.02 4.47 29.56
N LYS A 369 27.82 4.86 29.12
CA LYS A 369 27.15 4.38 27.92
C LYS A 369 27.21 5.43 26.81
N THR A 370 27.14 4.98 25.55
CA THR A 370 27.13 5.84 24.34
C THR A 370 25.89 5.56 23.52
N LEU A 371 25.21 6.60 23.04
CA LEU A 371 24.05 6.48 22.15
C LEU A 371 24.53 6.14 20.72
N GLN A 372 24.75 4.87 20.49
CA GLN A 372 25.18 4.35 19.20
C GLN A 372 24.39 3.07 18.88
N PHE A 373 23.79 3.03 17.67
CA PHE A 373 22.92 1.95 17.23
C PHE A 373 23.20 1.55 15.79
N THR A 374 22.78 0.34 15.45
CA THR A 374 22.68 -0.15 14.07
C THR A 374 21.23 -0.04 13.58
N LEU A 375 21.04 0.29 12.30
CA LEU A 375 19.75 0.36 11.64
C LEU A 375 19.73 -0.62 10.45
N ALA A 376 19.03 -1.75 10.62
CA ALA A 376 18.86 -2.72 9.54
C ALA A 376 17.84 -2.22 8.53
N VAL A 377 18.17 -2.32 7.23
CA VAL A 377 17.29 -1.97 6.12
C VAL A 377 17.44 -2.93 4.95
N ASN A 378 16.33 -3.23 4.27
CA ASN A 378 16.34 -3.96 3.01
C ASN A 378 16.93 -3.09 1.89
N LYS A 379 18.01 -3.56 1.25
CA LYS A 379 18.76 -2.82 0.21
C LYS A 379 18.08 -2.81 -1.17
N GLU A 380 17.18 -3.77 -1.43
CA GLU A 380 16.48 -3.86 -2.72
C GLU A 380 15.35 -2.85 -2.86
N ASN A 381 14.96 -2.16 -1.78
CA ASN A 381 13.97 -1.11 -1.83
C ASN A 381 14.63 0.28 -1.72
N PRO A 382 14.79 1.01 -2.84
CA PRO A 382 15.47 2.31 -2.86
C PRO A 382 14.85 3.36 -1.95
N PHE A 383 13.51 3.36 -1.83
CA PHE A 383 12.80 4.30 -0.97
C PHE A 383 13.13 4.06 0.51
N ARG A 384 13.10 2.80 0.95
CA ARG A 384 13.47 2.44 2.33
C ARG A 384 14.94 2.72 2.62
N LEU A 385 15.82 2.42 1.66
CA LEU A 385 17.25 2.71 1.82
C LEU A 385 17.51 4.21 1.95
N SER A 386 16.88 5.03 1.10
CA SER A 386 16.95 6.50 1.19
C SER A 386 16.41 6.99 2.54
N ALA A 387 15.25 6.50 2.98
CA ALA A 387 14.65 6.86 4.26
C ALA A 387 15.54 6.47 5.46
N ALA A 388 16.15 5.28 5.44
CA ALA A 388 17.06 4.83 6.51
C ALA A 388 18.29 5.74 6.61
N ASN A 389 18.89 6.15 5.50
CA ASN A 389 20.01 7.08 5.48
C ASN A 389 19.63 8.47 6.02
N MET A 390 18.45 9.00 5.65
CA MET A 390 17.94 10.26 6.19
C MET A 390 17.68 10.17 7.71
N ILE A 391 17.04 9.10 8.18
CA ILE A 391 16.81 8.84 9.60
C ILE A 391 18.13 8.80 10.37
N ALA A 392 19.14 8.08 9.87
CA ALA A 392 20.45 8.00 10.49
C ALA A 392 21.12 9.38 10.58
N ALA A 393 21.05 10.20 9.53
CA ALA A 393 21.59 11.56 9.54
C ALA A 393 20.87 12.46 10.55
N GLN A 394 19.53 12.40 10.60
CA GLN A 394 18.70 13.22 11.49
C GLN A 394 18.92 12.84 12.97
N LEU A 395 19.06 11.56 13.29
CA LEU A 395 19.40 11.09 14.63
C LEU A 395 20.83 11.49 15.03
N SER A 396 21.78 11.40 14.09
CA SER A 396 23.16 11.83 14.33
C SER A 396 23.26 13.34 14.62
N ALA A 397 22.39 14.17 14.03
CA ALA A 397 22.34 15.60 14.27
C ALA A 397 21.98 15.99 15.72
N VAL A 398 21.35 15.10 16.48
CA VAL A 398 21.05 15.28 17.92
C VAL A 398 21.98 14.49 18.83
N GLY A 399 23.00 13.82 18.28
CA GLY A 399 24.00 13.05 19.02
C GLY A 399 23.64 11.59 19.25
N ILE A 400 22.71 11.02 18.46
CA ILE A 400 22.42 9.58 18.44
C ILE A 400 23.07 9.00 17.18
N LYS A 401 24.23 8.37 17.32
CA LYS A 401 24.95 7.81 16.16
C LYS A 401 24.25 6.56 15.66
N VAL A 402 23.92 6.53 14.36
CA VAL A 402 23.28 5.38 13.73
C VAL A 402 24.08 4.94 12.50
N THR A 403 24.40 3.64 12.46
CA THR A 403 25.06 2.99 11.32
C THR A 403 24.03 2.18 10.54
N VAL A 404 23.80 2.54 9.27
CA VAL A 404 22.88 1.82 8.40
C VAL A 404 23.50 0.52 7.92
N THR A 405 22.86 -0.61 8.20
CA THR A 405 23.24 -1.94 7.74
C THR A 405 22.30 -2.38 6.62
N GLN A 406 22.83 -2.39 5.40
CA GLN A 406 22.09 -2.74 4.19
C GLN A 406 22.10 -4.25 3.98
N LEU A 407 20.95 -4.89 4.04
CA LEU A 407 20.80 -6.34 3.96
C LEU A 407 19.96 -6.75 2.74
N ALA A 408 20.30 -7.87 2.12
CA ALA A 408 19.41 -8.54 1.18
C ALA A 408 18.11 -8.98 1.89
N TRP A 409 17.00 -9.09 1.18
CA TRP A 409 15.68 -9.37 1.78
C TRP A 409 15.69 -10.59 2.71
N ALA A 410 16.34 -11.68 2.31
CA ALA A 410 16.42 -12.89 3.13
C ALA A 410 17.19 -12.65 4.44
N ASP A 411 18.33 -11.94 4.38
CA ASP A 411 19.16 -11.63 5.56
C ASP A 411 18.46 -10.60 6.45
N TYR A 412 17.80 -9.60 5.84
CA TYR A 412 16.99 -8.62 6.58
C TYR A 412 15.87 -9.32 7.36
N THR A 413 15.10 -10.18 6.69
CA THR A 413 14.00 -10.93 7.32
C THR A 413 14.52 -11.81 8.46
N LYS A 414 15.63 -12.52 8.23
CA LYS A 414 16.27 -13.35 9.27
C LYS A 414 16.75 -12.51 10.45
N ALA A 415 17.39 -11.36 10.22
CA ALA A 415 17.87 -10.46 11.27
C ALA A 415 16.70 -9.92 12.10
N VAL A 416 15.62 -9.46 11.44
CA VAL A 416 14.43 -8.91 12.12
C VAL A 416 13.72 -9.99 12.92
N GLN A 417 13.42 -11.16 12.33
CA GLN A 417 12.76 -12.26 13.03
C GLN A 417 13.60 -12.83 14.19
N GLY A 418 14.92 -12.87 14.03
CA GLY A 418 15.87 -13.33 15.04
C GLY A 418 16.20 -12.29 16.12
N GLY A 419 15.70 -11.05 16.01
CA GLY A 419 15.99 -9.96 16.95
C GLY A 419 17.44 -9.46 16.91
N SER A 420 18.15 -9.69 15.80
CA SER A 420 19.57 -9.32 15.64
C SER A 420 19.69 -7.91 15.03
N PHE A 421 19.20 -6.90 15.75
CA PHE A 421 19.23 -5.48 15.38
C PHE A 421 19.11 -4.61 16.64
N ASP A 422 19.51 -3.34 16.56
CA ASP A 422 19.06 -2.31 17.50
C ASP A 422 17.79 -1.63 16.98
N LEU A 423 17.84 -1.22 15.69
CA LEU A 423 16.74 -0.60 14.95
C LEU A 423 16.56 -1.30 13.61
N TYR A 424 15.34 -1.30 13.09
CA TYR A 424 15.08 -1.70 11.69
C TYR A 424 14.03 -0.80 11.05
N LEU A 425 14.15 -0.54 9.76
CA LEU A 425 13.12 0.19 9.01
C LEU A 425 12.17 -0.82 8.37
N GLY A 426 10.96 -0.92 8.94
CA GLY A 426 9.92 -1.84 8.52
C GLY A 426 8.77 -1.15 7.80
N GLU A 427 7.94 -1.96 7.14
CA GLU A 427 6.66 -1.56 6.57
C GLU A 427 5.63 -2.65 6.83
N VAL A 428 4.43 -2.27 7.24
CA VAL A 428 3.31 -3.17 7.46
C VAL A 428 2.03 -2.58 6.89
N LYS A 429 1.21 -3.39 6.23
CA LYS A 429 -0.13 -3.00 5.79
C LYS A 429 -1.10 -3.26 6.94
N LEU A 430 -1.72 -2.21 7.46
CA LEU A 430 -2.77 -2.31 8.47
C LEU A 430 -4.11 -2.66 7.82
N SER A 431 -5.01 -3.27 8.59
CA SER A 431 -6.40 -3.50 8.19
C SER A 431 -7.20 -2.20 8.20
N ASN A 432 -8.38 -2.18 7.58
CA ASN A 432 -9.19 -0.96 7.45
C ASN A 432 -9.72 -0.38 8.78
N ASN A 433 -9.74 -1.19 9.84
CA ASN A 433 -9.99 -0.77 11.22
C ASN A 433 -8.76 -0.13 11.91
N MET A 434 -7.64 0.03 11.20
CA MET A 434 -6.35 0.51 11.74
C MET A 434 -5.84 -0.30 12.94
N SER A 435 -6.14 -1.61 13.00
CA SER A 435 -5.68 -2.48 14.08
C SER A 435 -4.16 -2.53 14.19
N LEU A 436 -3.66 -2.39 15.42
CA LEU A 436 -2.24 -2.54 15.76
C LEU A 436 -1.88 -3.99 16.18
N ALA A 437 -2.77 -4.95 15.95
CA ALA A 437 -2.50 -6.39 16.13
C ALA A 437 -1.17 -6.85 15.50
N PRO A 438 -0.75 -6.36 14.31
CA PRO A 438 0.57 -6.70 13.77
C PRO A 438 1.74 -6.41 14.71
N PHE A 439 1.62 -5.44 15.61
CA PHE A 439 2.66 -5.06 16.58
C PHE A 439 2.44 -5.71 17.95
N PHE A 440 1.19 -5.79 18.43
CA PHE A 440 0.89 -6.11 19.83
C PHE A 440 0.35 -7.52 20.06
N ASP A 441 0.07 -8.29 19.00
CA ASP A 441 -0.32 -9.70 19.14
C ASP A 441 0.90 -10.62 19.09
N GLU A 442 0.82 -11.77 19.80
CA GLU A 442 1.87 -12.78 19.81
C GLU A 442 2.20 -13.34 18.41
N ALA A 443 1.23 -13.40 17.51
CA ALA A 443 1.38 -13.81 16.11
C ALA A 443 1.62 -12.64 15.16
N GLY A 444 1.79 -11.42 15.67
CA GLY A 444 1.88 -10.19 14.88
C GLY A 444 3.10 -10.14 13.94
N ALA A 445 2.87 -9.75 12.68
CA ALA A 445 3.91 -9.74 11.65
C ALA A 445 5.02 -8.69 11.90
N ALA A 446 4.73 -7.64 12.67
CA ALA A 446 5.64 -6.54 12.99
C ALA A 446 6.05 -6.53 14.49
N LYS A 447 5.84 -7.62 15.21
CA LYS A 447 6.12 -7.72 16.66
C LYS A 447 7.60 -7.74 17.04
N ALA A 448 8.50 -7.90 16.08
CA ALA A 448 9.93 -8.03 16.36
C ALA A 448 10.47 -6.81 17.14
N GLY A 449 11.09 -7.06 18.28
CA GLY A 449 11.62 -6.03 19.17
C GLY A 449 10.58 -5.29 20.02
N ILE A 450 9.28 -5.49 19.81
CA ILE A 450 8.21 -4.79 20.54
C ILE A 450 8.11 -5.33 21.97
N ASN A 451 8.00 -4.41 22.93
CA ASN A 451 7.65 -4.76 24.31
C ASN A 451 6.13 -4.97 24.42
N GLN A 452 5.70 -6.23 24.47
CA GLN A 452 4.29 -6.62 24.53
C GLN A 452 3.61 -6.27 25.86
N GLU A 453 4.39 -6.01 26.92
CA GLU A 453 3.92 -5.60 28.25
C GLU A 453 4.15 -4.11 28.51
N GLY A 454 4.63 -3.37 27.50
CA GLY A 454 4.91 -1.93 27.62
C GLY A 454 3.64 -1.09 27.72
N ALA A 455 3.78 0.15 28.18
CA ALA A 455 2.67 1.09 28.37
C ALA A 455 1.83 1.29 27.10
N ALA A 456 2.45 1.38 25.92
CA ALA A 456 1.75 1.53 24.66
C ALA A 456 0.86 0.32 24.34
N ALA A 457 1.36 -0.91 24.54
CA ALA A 457 0.59 -2.13 24.31
C ALA A 457 -0.59 -2.26 25.28
N ALA A 458 -0.35 -1.96 26.56
CA ALA A 458 -1.39 -1.98 27.60
C ALA A 458 -2.47 -0.94 27.32
N SER A 459 -2.09 0.29 26.98
CA SER A 459 -3.02 1.38 26.66
C SER A 459 -3.82 1.08 25.38
N TYR A 460 -3.21 0.43 24.37
CA TYR A 460 -3.92 -0.01 23.16
C TYR A 460 -5.05 -0.99 23.49
N LYS A 461 -4.78 -2.01 24.31
CA LYS A 461 -5.79 -2.98 24.76
C LYS A 461 -6.92 -2.30 25.55
N GLN A 462 -6.60 -1.34 26.42
CA GLN A 462 -7.57 -0.55 27.15
C GLN A 462 -8.42 0.33 26.24
N MET A 463 -7.84 0.91 25.20
CA MET A 463 -8.55 1.71 24.21
C MET A 463 -9.57 0.84 23.43
N LEU A 464 -9.21 -0.37 23.02
CA LEU A 464 -10.14 -1.26 22.35
C LEU A 464 -11.37 -1.62 23.20
N THR A 465 -11.19 -1.75 24.52
CA THR A 465 -12.30 -2.02 25.45
C THR A 465 -13.07 -0.77 25.89
N GLY A 466 -12.61 0.42 25.47
CA GLY A 466 -13.20 1.71 25.89
C GLY A 466 -12.82 2.14 27.30
N ALA A 467 -11.85 1.47 27.96
CA ALA A 467 -11.35 1.85 29.28
C ALA A 467 -10.51 3.14 29.24
N VAL A 468 -9.88 3.44 28.12
CA VAL A 468 -9.25 4.73 27.83
C VAL A 468 -9.72 5.24 26.46
N SER A 469 -9.67 6.56 26.25
CA SER A 469 -10.01 7.15 24.96
C SER A 469 -8.89 6.91 23.91
N LEU A 470 -9.23 7.08 22.63
CA LEU A 470 -8.22 7.07 21.56
C LEU A 470 -7.19 8.19 21.76
N GLN A 471 -7.61 9.38 22.27
CA GLN A 471 -6.70 10.48 22.58
C GLN A 471 -5.71 10.11 23.69
N ASP A 472 -6.17 9.43 24.75
CA ASP A 472 -5.28 8.98 25.86
C ASP A 472 -4.29 7.92 25.38
N PHE A 473 -4.74 6.99 24.53
CA PHE A 473 -3.82 6.04 23.88
C PHE A 473 -2.75 6.77 23.06
N LEU A 474 -3.14 7.75 22.22
CA LEU A 474 -2.17 8.50 21.41
C LEU A 474 -1.16 9.25 22.29
N SER A 475 -1.59 9.84 23.41
CA SER A 475 -0.71 10.49 24.37
C SER A 475 0.26 9.49 25.02
N THR A 476 -0.24 8.36 25.49
CA THR A 476 0.59 7.28 26.06
C THR A 476 1.59 6.73 25.03
N PHE A 477 1.16 6.56 23.78
CA PHE A 477 2.04 6.07 22.70
C PHE A 477 3.16 7.08 22.38
N GLN A 478 2.87 8.39 22.41
CA GLN A 478 3.90 9.43 22.21
C GLN A 478 4.90 9.50 23.36
N GLU A 479 4.44 9.31 24.58
CA GLU A 479 5.29 9.30 25.77
C GLU A 479 6.13 8.02 25.89
N ASN A 480 5.58 6.89 25.44
CA ASN A 480 6.20 5.56 25.56
C ASN A 480 6.08 4.80 24.22
N PRO A 481 6.75 5.25 23.16
CA PRO A 481 6.58 4.66 21.85
C PRO A 481 7.15 3.24 21.79
N ALA A 482 6.33 2.28 21.37
CA ALA A 482 6.77 0.90 21.13
C ALA A 482 7.56 0.76 19.82
N PHE A 483 7.33 1.65 18.89
CA PHE A 483 8.03 1.85 17.61
C PHE A 483 7.83 3.30 17.19
N LEU A 484 8.59 3.78 16.21
CA LEU A 484 8.42 5.16 15.73
C LEU A 484 7.77 5.16 14.34
N PRO A 485 6.50 5.60 14.21
CA PRO A 485 5.87 5.83 12.92
C PRO A 485 6.67 6.85 12.10
N VAL A 486 6.76 6.65 10.80
CA VAL A 486 7.45 7.55 9.87
C VAL A 486 6.47 8.16 8.88
N CYS A 487 5.79 7.33 8.09
CA CYS A 487 4.83 7.78 7.09
C CYS A 487 3.88 6.64 6.69
N PHE A 488 2.77 7.02 6.05
CA PHE A 488 1.92 6.10 5.31
C PHE A 488 2.16 6.27 3.82
N ARG A 489 2.22 5.14 3.09
CA ARG A 489 2.46 5.14 1.64
C ARG A 489 1.21 5.56 0.88
N LYS A 490 1.43 6.11 -0.31
CA LYS A 490 0.37 6.38 -1.27
C LYS A 490 0.39 5.36 -2.40
N GLY A 491 -0.79 5.11 -2.98
CA GLY A 491 -0.97 4.47 -4.27
C GLY A 491 -1.31 5.50 -5.32
N VAL A 492 -1.07 5.16 -6.58
CA VAL A 492 -1.37 6.02 -7.74
C VAL A 492 -2.33 5.29 -8.66
N ALA A 493 -3.49 5.87 -8.88
CA ALA A 493 -4.40 5.47 -9.95
C ALA A 493 -4.19 6.39 -11.16
N ALA A 494 -4.19 5.82 -12.36
CA ALA A 494 -4.05 6.57 -13.60
C ALA A 494 -5.10 6.14 -14.60
N ARG A 495 -5.69 7.11 -15.30
CA ARG A 495 -6.73 6.91 -16.31
C ARG A 495 -6.36 7.63 -17.60
N SER A 496 -6.58 6.97 -18.75
CA SER A 496 -6.36 7.56 -20.07
C SER A 496 -7.16 8.86 -20.23
N ARG A 497 -6.64 9.80 -21.03
CA ARG A 497 -7.19 11.15 -21.17
C ARG A 497 -8.48 11.21 -21.97
N ASP A 498 -8.76 10.21 -22.77
CA ASP A 498 -9.98 10.05 -23.56
C ASP A 498 -11.20 9.65 -22.72
N VAL A 499 -10.97 9.03 -21.55
CA VAL A 499 -12.04 8.76 -20.59
C VAL A 499 -12.26 9.99 -19.70
N GLN A 500 -13.50 10.49 -19.69
CA GLN A 500 -13.94 11.69 -19.01
C GLN A 500 -14.60 11.36 -17.64
N GLY A 501 -14.92 12.40 -16.87
CA GLY A 501 -15.43 12.33 -15.50
C GLY A 501 -14.31 12.50 -14.47
N ASP A 502 -14.65 12.55 -13.20
CA ASP A 502 -13.66 12.61 -12.13
C ASP A 502 -12.92 11.26 -12.01
N LEU A 503 -11.71 11.27 -11.49
CA LEU A 503 -10.97 10.07 -11.13
C LEU A 503 -10.90 9.99 -9.60
N ILE A 504 -11.84 9.26 -9.00
CA ILE A 504 -11.94 9.03 -7.57
C ILE A 504 -11.49 7.60 -7.29
N SER A 505 -10.41 7.48 -6.53
CA SER A 505 -9.84 6.21 -6.12
C SER A 505 -9.39 6.30 -4.66
N HIS A 506 -9.52 5.21 -3.93
CA HIS A 506 -9.02 5.08 -2.55
C HIS A 506 -8.64 3.63 -2.25
N SER A 507 -8.02 3.39 -1.11
CA SER A 507 -7.48 2.07 -0.75
C SER A 507 -8.52 0.95 -0.65
N GLY A 508 -9.79 1.28 -0.42
CA GLY A 508 -10.90 0.33 -0.39
C GLY A 508 -11.52 0.05 -1.76
N ASP A 509 -11.47 1.00 -2.68
CA ASP A 509 -11.97 0.83 -4.05
C ASP A 509 -11.27 1.80 -5.02
N VAL A 510 -10.39 1.28 -5.86
CA VAL A 510 -9.72 2.09 -6.88
C VAL A 510 -10.65 2.49 -8.03
N TYR A 511 -11.79 1.82 -8.15
CA TYR A 511 -12.85 2.08 -9.13
C TYR A 511 -14.06 2.79 -8.53
N ALA A 512 -13.89 3.56 -7.44
CA ALA A 512 -14.98 4.06 -6.60
C ALA A 512 -16.12 4.75 -7.37
N ASN A 513 -15.79 5.49 -8.44
CA ASN A 513 -16.78 6.17 -9.27
C ASN A 513 -16.76 5.71 -10.75
N LEU A 514 -16.43 4.46 -11.02
CA LEU A 514 -16.41 3.87 -12.37
C LEU A 514 -17.71 4.10 -13.16
N GLN A 515 -18.86 4.14 -12.47
CA GLN A 515 -20.18 4.36 -13.09
C GLN A 515 -20.33 5.76 -13.70
N ASP A 516 -19.53 6.74 -13.28
CA ASP A 516 -19.59 8.13 -13.75
C ASP A 516 -18.66 8.38 -14.96
N TRP A 517 -17.78 7.43 -15.27
CA TRP A 517 -16.84 7.57 -16.38
C TRP A 517 -17.55 7.44 -17.72
N HIS A 518 -17.07 8.18 -18.75
CA HIS A 518 -17.59 8.16 -20.11
C HIS A 518 -16.51 8.61 -21.11
N PHE A 519 -16.74 8.36 -22.40
CA PHE A 519 -15.91 8.90 -23.48
C PHE A 519 -16.48 10.20 -23.99
#